data_f145d6e058ce342865904ed2d1a9d8f6
#
_entry.id   f145d6e058ce342865904ed2d1a9d8f6
#
_cell.length_a   1.000
_cell.length_b   1.000
_cell.length_c   1.000
_cell.angle_alpha   90.00
_cell.angle_beta   90.00
_cell.angle_gamma   90.00
#
_symmetry.space_group_name_H-M   'P 1'
#
loop_
_entity.id
_entity.type
_entity.pdbx_description
1 polymer ?
#
loop_
_entity_poly.entity_id
_entity_poly.type
_entity_poly.pdbx_seq_one_letter_code
_entity_poly.pdbx_strand_id
1 'polypeptide(L)'
;MSTQKYLIRRDTSAWILQVWAAFAIAVTLSAIGIWNLPNEGLDRAFVAIGFLFCLSAGFGVAKTVRDNRDEQVDTPSWVFQVWAAFAIAVLVTAWGLYRMQIGSWEKGFLVASWLFLVSATFTLAKTVRDNHEAGLLEHTQTVATLAEASKDGG
;
A
#
# COMPACT_ATOMS: atom_id res chain seq x y z
N MET A 1 -26.98 -22.01 -20.89
CA MET A 1 -26.33 -20.84 -20.25
C MET A 1 -25.04 -21.33 -19.61
N SER A 2 -23.89 -20.94 -20.18
CA SER A 2 -22.59 -21.38 -19.65
C SER A 2 -22.28 -20.60 -18.37
N THR A 3 -22.31 -21.32 -17.25
CA THR A 3 -21.86 -20.81 -15.95
C THR A 3 -20.38 -20.47 -16.08
N GLN A 4 -20.05 -19.21 -16.25
CA GLN A 4 -18.67 -18.76 -16.18
C GLN A 4 -18.16 -19.03 -14.76
N LYS A 5 -17.38 -20.10 -14.62
CA LYS A 5 -16.68 -20.45 -13.41
C LYS A 5 -15.60 -19.39 -13.22
N TYR A 6 -15.88 -18.33 -12.47
CA TYR A 6 -14.86 -17.35 -12.07
C TYR A 6 -13.79 -18.09 -11.30
N LEU A 7 -12.61 -18.23 -11.90
CA LEU A 7 -11.43 -18.78 -11.23
C LEU A 7 -11.01 -17.76 -10.18
N ILE A 8 -11.39 -17.98 -8.94
CA ILE A 8 -10.93 -17.20 -7.78
C ILE A 8 -9.42 -17.45 -7.67
N ARG A 9 -8.62 -16.49 -8.12
CA ARG A 9 -7.17 -16.57 -8.03
C ARG A 9 -6.75 -16.01 -6.68
N ARG A 10 -6.66 -16.88 -5.69
CA ARG A 10 -6.12 -16.54 -4.37
C ARG A 10 -4.61 -16.47 -4.43
N ASP A 11 -4.05 -15.43 -3.83
CA ASP A 11 -2.59 -15.31 -3.66
C ASP A 11 -2.07 -16.46 -2.78
N THR A 12 -0.89 -16.98 -3.13
CA THR A 12 -0.26 -18.04 -2.33
C THR A 12 0.17 -17.50 -0.96
N SER A 13 0.10 -18.34 0.08
CA SER A 13 0.55 -17.96 1.43
C SER A 13 2.01 -17.48 1.43
N ALA A 14 2.86 -18.04 0.55
CA ALA A 14 4.24 -17.62 0.37
C ALA A 14 4.34 -16.18 -0.17
N TRP A 15 3.50 -15.81 -1.13
CA TRP A 15 3.44 -14.44 -1.66
C TRP A 15 3.01 -13.44 -0.58
N ILE A 16 1.97 -13.77 0.17
CA ILE A 16 1.49 -12.92 1.27
C ILE A 16 2.59 -12.70 2.30
N LEU A 17 3.25 -13.77 2.72
CA LEU A 17 4.39 -13.70 3.65
C LEU A 17 5.52 -12.81 3.10
N GLN A 18 5.88 -12.97 1.83
CA GLN A 18 6.92 -12.18 1.18
C GLN A 18 6.57 -10.68 1.17
N VAL A 19 5.33 -10.32 0.87
CA VAL A 19 4.88 -8.92 0.85
C VAL A 19 4.92 -8.28 2.24
N TRP A 20 4.46 -9.00 3.27
CA TRP A 20 4.55 -8.54 4.66
C TRP A 20 5.99 -8.41 5.13
N ALA A 21 6.84 -9.38 4.78
CA ALA A 21 8.27 -9.32 5.10
C ALA A 21 8.96 -8.13 4.42
N ALA A 22 8.69 -7.91 3.14
CA ALA A 22 9.24 -6.76 2.40
C ALA A 22 8.82 -5.43 3.02
N PHE A 23 7.55 -5.28 3.41
CA PHE A 23 7.06 -4.08 4.09
C PHE A 23 7.73 -3.89 5.45
N ALA A 24 7.81 -4.94 6.28
CA ALA A 24 8.48 -4.88 7.58
C ALA A 24 9.96 -4.50 7.46
N ILE A 25 10.66 -5.06 6.47
CA ILE A 25 12.06 -4.72 6.18
C ILE A 25 12.18 -3.25 5.74
N ALA A 26 11.30 -2.77 4.86
CA ALA A 26 11.31 -1.39 4.39
C ALA A 26 11.09 -0.39 5.54
N VAL A 27 10.14 -0.67 6.44
CA VAL A 27 9.90 0.14 7.65
C VAL A 27 11.13 0.13 8.56
N THR A 28 11.71 -1.04 8.79
CA THR A 28 12.89 -1.19 9.67
C THR A 28 14.09 -0.45 9.12
N LEU A 29 14.40 -0.59 7.82
CA LEU A 29 15.50 0.12 7.17
C LEU A 29 15.29 1.64 7.22
N SER A 30 14.07 2.10 6.99
CA SER A 30 13.72 3.53 7.11
C SER A 30 13.92 4.04 8.53
N ALA A 31 13.48 3.29 9.54
CA ALA A 31 13.68 3.64 10.95
C ALA A 31 15.16 3.69 11.33
N ILE A 32 15.95 2.71 10.89
CA ILE A 32 17.41 2.67 11.12
C ILE A 32 18.08 3.88 10.45
N GLY A 33 17.70 4.20 9.21
CA GLY A 33 18.24 5.36 8.49
C GLY A 33 17.96 6.68 9.20
N ILE A 34 16.73 6.86 9.67
CA ILE A 34 16.32 8.06 10.42
C ILE A 34 17.04 8.14 11.77
N TRP A 35 17.16 7.00 12.47
CA TRP A 35 17.82 6.95 13.78
C TRP A 35 19.30 7.32 13.71
N ASN A 36 19.98 6.88 12.66
CA ASN A 36 21.43 7.13 12.46
C ASN A 36 21.73 8.47 11.79
N LEU A 37 20.75 9.34 11.55
CA LEU A 37 21.02 10.68 11.04
C LEU A 37 21.90 11.45 12.01
N PRO A 38 23.02 12.05 11.53
CA PRO A 38 23.96 12.80 12.39
C PRO A 38 23.37 14.14 12.86
N ASN A 39 22.33 14.62 12.17
CA ASN A 39 21.74 15.94 12.42
C ASN A 39 20.78 15.93 13.62
N GLU A 40 20.49 17.11 14.14
CA GLU A 40 19.64 17.31 15.32
C GLU A 40 18.15 17.00 15.06
N GLY A 41 17.36 16.97 16.14
CA GLY A 41 16.01 16.44 16.20
C GLY A 41 15.03 16.92 15.12
N LEU A 42 15.17 18.14 14.59
CA LEU A 42 14.28 18.67 13.54
C LEU A 42 14.43 17.94 12.20
N ASP A 43 15.66 17.64 11.79
CA ASP A 43 15.89 16.92 10.53
C ASP A 43 15.37 15.50 10.58
N ARG A 44 15.57 14.82 11.72
CA ARG A 44 15.01 13.48 11.97
C ARG A 44 13.49 13.50 11.96
N ALA A 45 12.88 14.48 12.64
CA ALA A 45 11.44 14.63 12.67
C ALA A 45 10.87 14.92 11.28
N PHE A 46 11.54 15.79 10.50
CA PHE A 46 11.13 16.10 9.14
C PHE A 46 11.11 14.85 8.24
N VAL A 47 12.19 14.05 8.26
CA VAL A 47 12.25 12.82 7.45
C VAL A 47 11.22 11.80 7.91
N ALA A 48 11.05 11.61 9.23
CA ALA A 48 10.06 10.70 9.78
C ALA A 48 8.64 11.09 9.36
N ILE A 49 8.28 12.36 9.49
CA ILE A 49 6.98 12.89 9.07
C ILE A 49 6.80 12.75 7.55
N GLY A 50 7.82 13.06 6.76
CA GLY A 50 7.80 12.91 5.30
C GLY A 50 7.55 11.46 4.87
N PHE A 51 8.22 10.50 5.51
CA PHE A 51 8.02 9.07 5.25
C PHE A 51 6.62 8.61 5.63
N LEU A 52 6.12 9.00 6.82
CA LEU A 52 4.76 8.70 7.26
C LEU A 52 3.71 9.34 6.34
N PHE A 53 3.97 10.57 5.88
CA PHE A 53 3.06 11.24 4.94
C PHE A 53 3.03 10.52 3.59
N CYS A 54 4.17 10.09 3.05
CA CYS A 54 4.22 9.29 1.82
C CYS A 54 3.48 7.95 1.98
N LEU A 55 3.64 7.27 3.12
CA LEU A 55 2.89 6.05 3.45
C LEU A 55 1.38 6.29 3.43
N SER A 56 0.92 7.28 4.19
CA SER A 56 -0.50 7.61 4.33
C SER A 56 -1.12 7.99 2.97
N ALA A 57 -0.43 8.86 2.22
CA ALA A 57 -0.87 9.28 0.90
C ALA A 57 -0.86 8.12 -0.11
N GLY A 58 0.14 7.22 -0.03
CA GLY A 58 0.22 6.01 -0.85
C GLY A 58 -0.96 5.06 -0.63
N PHE A 59 -1.35 4.82 0.62
CA PHE A 59 -2.57 4.06 0.92
C PHE A 59 -3.83 4.76 0.40
N GLY A 60 -3.91 6.09 0.49
CA GLY A 60 -5.00 6.88 -0.07
C GLY A 60 -5.13 6.70 -1.58
N VAL A 61 -4.02 6.81 -2.33
CA VAL A 61 -3.99 6.55 -3.78
C VAL A 61 -4.41 5.12 -4.10
N ALA A 62 -3.86 4.13 -3.39
CA ALA A 62 -4.20 2.72 -3.60
C ALA A 62 -5.70 2.46 -3.40
N LYS A 63 -6.32 3.10 -2.40
CA LYS A 63 -7.76 3.02 -2.15
C LYS A 63 -8.55 3.67 -3.29
N THR A 64 -8.24 4.92 -3.65
CA THR A 64 -8.96 5.67 -4.69
C THR A 64 -8.90 4.98 -6.06
N VAL A 65 -7.74 4.44 -6.43
CA VAL A 65 -7.59 3.67 -7.69
C VAL A 65 -8.48 2.44 -7.70
N ARG A 66 -8.68 1.79 -6.56
CA ARG A 66 -9.59 0.65 -6.43
C ARG A 66 -11.04 1.08 -6.59
N ASP A 67 -11.48 2.04 -5.76
CA ASP A 67 -12.88 2.44 -5.66
C ASP A 67 -13.39 2.91 -7.04
N ASN A 68 -12.54 3.58 -7.82
CA ASN A 68 -12.86 3.94 -9.21
C ASN A 68 -12.94 2.74 -10.20
N ARG A 69 -12.37 1.59 -9.85
CA ARG A 69 -12.47 0.37 -10.68
C ARG A 69 -13.78 -0.39 -10.44
N ASP A 70 -14.31 -0.32 -9.22
CA ASP A 70 -15.48 -1.07 -8.77
C ASP A 70 -16.80 -0.29 -8.98
N GLU A 71 -16.82 0.68 -9.92
CA GLU A 71 -17.96 1.56 -10.26
C GLU A 71 -18.45 2.43 -9.09
N GLN A 72 -17.76 2.46 -7.98
CA GLN A 72 -17.97 3.46 -6.94
C GLN A 72 -17.25 4.74 -7.37
N VAL A 73 -17.94 5.58 -8.13
CA VAL A 73 -17.37 6.80 -8.72
C VAL A 73 -17.09 7.81 -7.62
N ASP A 74 -15.83 7.87 -7.17
CA ASP A 74 -15.34 8.98 -6.34
C ASP A 74 -15.51 10.32 -7.09
N THR A 75 -15.81 11.38 -6.36
CA THR A 75 -15.91 12.71 -7.00
C THR A 75 -14.55 13.11 -7.60
N PRO A 76 -14.51 13.76 -8.77
CA PRO A 76 -13.26 14.20 -9.40
C PRO A 76 -12.37 15.04 -8.45
N SER A 77 -13.00 15.83 -7.57
CA SER A 77 -12.30 16.62 -6.55
C SER A 77 -11.57 15.76 -5.54
N TRP A 78 -12.15 14.64 -5.12
CA TRP A 78 -11.53 13.70 -4.20
C TRP A 78 -10.32 13.01 -4.85
N VAL A 79 -10.48 12.52 -6.07
CA VAL A 79 -9.39 11.90 -6.84
C VAL A 79 -8.23 12.88 -6.99
N PHE A 80 -8.51 14.12 -7.39
CA PHE A 80 -7.49 15.16 -7.50
C PHE A 80 -6.79 15.41 -6.16
N GLN A 81 -7.52 15.52 -5.05
CA GLN A 81 -6.95 15.78 -3.73
C GLN A 81 -5.99 14.67 -3.30
N VAL A 82 -6.37 13.41 -3.50
CA VAL A 82 -5.54 12.26 -3.12
C VAL A 82 -4.24 12.20 -3.93
N TRP A 83 -4.31 12.42 -5.25
CA TRP A 83 -3.13 12.47 -6.09
C TRP A 83 -2.24 13.68 -5.80
N ALA A 84 -2.85 14.84 -5.54
CA ALA A 84 -2.11 16.04 -5.15
C ALA A 84 -1.40 15.85 -3.80
N ALA A 85 -2.05 15.26 -2.80
CA ALA A 85 -1.45 14.94 -1.51
C ALA A 85 -0.24 14.00 -1.65
N PHE A 86 -0.38 12.96 -2.48
CA PHE A 86 0.72 12.03 -2.75
C PHE A 86 1.89 12.72 -3.46
N ALA A 87 1.62 13.51 -4.49
CA ALA A 87 2.64 14.26 -5.21
C ALA A 87 3.38 15.24 -4.28
N ILE A 88 2.64 15.97 -3.43
CA ILE A 88 3.22 16.89 -2.45
C ILE A 88 4.08 16.11 -1.44
N ALA A 89 3.60 14.99 -0.91
CA ALA A 89 4.35 14.16 0.03
C ALA A 89 5.69 13.71 -0.57
N VAL A 90 5.66 13.21 -1.80
CA VAL A 90 6.87 12.77 -2.52
C VAL A 90 7.83 13.94 -2.78
N LEU A 91 7.32 15.05 -3.32
CA LEU A 91 8.15 16.21 -3.68
C LEU A 91 8.78 16.87 -2.45
N VAL A 92 8.02 17.08 -1.37
CA VAL A 92 8.52 17.68 -0.13
C VAL A 92 9.56 16.79 0.53
N THR A 93 9.32 15.48 0.56
CA THR A 93 10.29 14.53 1.13
C THR A 93 11.57 14.46 0.30
N ALA A 94 11.45 14.36 -1.02
CA ALA A 94 12.61 14.37 -1.93
C ALA A 94 13.43 15.67 -1.82
N TRP A 95 12.75 16.82 -1.78
CA TRP A 95 13.37 18.12 -1.58
C TRP A 95 14.12 18.20 -0.25
N GLY A 96 13.50 17.74 0.85
CA GLY A 96 14.13 17.73 2.16
C GLY A 96 15.38 16.86 2.19
N LEU A 97 15.31 15.64 1.65
CA LEU A 97 16.47 14.74 1.54
C LEU A 97 17.59 15.34 0.69
N TYR A 98 17.24 16.02 -0.41
CA TYR A 98 18.22 16.72 -1.26
C TYR A 98 18.94 17.84 -0.53
N ARG A 99 18.19 18.65 0.24
CA ARG A 99 18.72 19.82 0.98
C ARG A 99 19.53 19.47 2.21
N MET A 100 19.36 18.27 2.76
CA MET A 100 20.12 17.84 3.93
C MET A 100 21.62 17.82 3.67
N GLN A 101 22.38 18.38 4.63
CA GLN A 101 23.83 18.35 4.62
C GLN A 101 24.35 17.12 5.38
N ILE A 102 24.17 15.97 4.79
CA ILE A 102 24.63 14.66 5.28
C ILE A 102 25.54 14.01 4.24
N GLY A 103 26.31 13.01 4.63
CA GLY A 103 27.18 12.27 3.73
C GLY A 103 26.41 11.64 2.56
N SER A 104 27.10 11.47 1.44
CA SER A 104 26.47 10.91 0.23
C SER A 104 25.96 9.48 0.44
N TRP A 105 26.61 8.73 1.31
CA TRP A 105 26.22 7.35 1.65
C TRP A 105 24.92 7.33 2.45
N GLU A 106 24.82 8.14 3.50
CA GLU A 106 23.63 8.26 4.33
C GLU A 106 22.42 8.75 3.51
N LYS A 107 22.67 9.73 2.63
CA LYS A 107 21.67 10.24 1.70
C LYS A 107 21.18 9.14 0.75
N GLY A 108 22.08 8.39 0.15
CA GLY A 108 21.76 7.27 -0.73
C GLY A 108 20.95 6.17 -0.02
N PHE A 109 21.34 5.85 1.22
CA PHE A 109 20.61 4.88 2.04
C PHE A 109 19.19 5.33 2.35
N LEU A 110 19.00 6.59 2.76
CA LEU A 110 17.67 7.16 3.04
C LEU A 110 16.77 7.18 1.81
N VAL A 111 17.31 7.61 0.67
CA VAL A 111 16.56 7.62 -0.60
C VAL A 111 16.16 6.20 -1.01
N ALA A 112 17.07 5.24 -0.94
CA ALA A 112 16.79 3.84 -1.29
C ALA A 112 15.73 3.23 -0.36
N SER A 113 15.88 3.42 0.96
CA SER A 113 14.91 2.90 1.95
C SER A 113 13.54 3.56 1.79
N TRP A 114 13.49 4.86 1.48
CA TRP A 114 12.24 5.57 1.20
C TRP A 114 11.53 5.05 -0.05
N LEU A 115 12.25 4.90 -1.16
CA LEU A 115 11.68 4.34 -2.40
C LEU A 115 11.18 2.90 -2.20
N PHE A 116 11.94 2.11 -1.45
CA PHE A 116 11.53 0.75 -1.09
C PHE A 116 10.27 0.75 -0.22
N LEU A 117 10.18 1.67 0.75
CA LEU A 117 9.01 1.82 1.61
C LEU A 117 7.75 2.17 0.80
N VAL A 118 7.85 3.14 -0.11
CA VAL A 118 6.74 3.53 -0.99
C VAL A 118 6.30 2.36 -1.86
N SER A 119 7.24 1.65 -2.50
CA SER A 119 6.96 0.48 -3.34
C SER A 119 6.30 -0.66 -2.55
N ALA A 120 6.85 -0.98 -1.37
CA ALA A 120 6.30 -2.02 -0.49
C ALA A 120 4.89 -1.67 0.00
N THR A 121 4.60 -0.40 0.23
CA THR A 121 3.27 0.09 0.61
C THR A 121 2.22 -0.20 -0.47
N PHE A 122 2.52 0.12 -1.73
CA PHE A 122 1.59 -0.17 -2.83
C PHE A 122 1.37 -1.67 -3.02
N THR A 123 2.44 -2.46 -2.91
CA THR A 123 2.35 -3.92 -3.04
C THR A 123 1.53 -4.52 -1.90
N LEU A 124 1.75 -4.06 -0.66
CA LEU A 124 0.98 -4.50 0.51
C LEU A 124 -0.50 -4.13 0.37
N ALA A 125 -0.80 -2.87 0.01
CA ALA A 125 -2.16 -2.38 -0.17
C ALA A 125 -2.93 -3.23 -1.20
N LYS A 126 -2.26 -3.58 -2.31
CA LYS A 126 -2.84 -4.47 -3.33
C LYS A 126 -3.09 -5.88 -2.78
N THR A 127 -2.10 -6.50 -2.16
CA THR A 127 -2.20 -7.89 -1.68
C THR A 127 -3.25 -8.06 -0.59
N VAL A 128 -3.33 -7.13 0.37
CA VAL A 128 -4.36 -7.15 1.43
C VAL A 128 -5.76 -7.09 0.84
N ARG A 129 -5.94 -6.21 -0.16
CA ARG A 129 -7.21 -6.09 -0.87
C ARG A 129 -7.58 -7.37 -1.61
N ASP A 130 -6.69 -7.86 -2.48
CA ASP A 130 -6.96 -9.02 -3.33
C ASP A 130 -7.34 -10.25 -2.50
N ASN A 131 -6.73 -10.42 -1.32
CA ASN A 131 -7.10 -11.46 -0.36
C ASN A 131 -8.48 -11.25 0.27
N HIS A 132 -8.85 -10.02 0.59
CA HIS A 132 -10.17 -9.72 1.16
C HIS A 132 -11.27 -10.00 0.15
N GLU A 133 -11.11 -9.58 -1.10
CA GLU A 133 -12.06 -9.82 -2.18
C GLU A 133 -12.24 -11.33 -2.47
N ALA A 134 -11.13 -12.09 -2.49
CA ALA A 134 -11.19 -13.54 -2.66
C ALA A 134 -12.00 -14.21 -1.54
N GLY A 135 -11.84 -13.79 -0.29
CA GLY A 135 -12.59 -14.31 0.85
C GLY A 135 -14.09 -14.01 0.77
N LEU A 136 -14.49 -12.83 0.31
CA LEU A 136 -15.91 -12.48 0.11
C LEU A 136 -16.56 -13.33 -0.99
N LEU A 137 -15.85 -13.55 -2.10
CA LEU A 137 -16.36 -14.38 -3.20
C LEU A 137 -16.53 -15.84 -2.78
N GLU A 138 -15.58 -16.41 -2.02
CA GLU A 138 -15.70 -17.77 -1.47
C GLU A 138 -16.93 -17.90 -0.56
N HIS A 139 -17.15 -16.93 0.32
CA HIS A 139 -18.30 -16.94 1.21
C HIS A 139 -19.63 -16.88 0.44
N THR A 140 -19.71 -16.01 -0.57
CA THR A 140 -20.90 -15.87 -1.41
C THR A 140 -21.21 -17.15 -2.19
N GLN A 141 -20.20 -17.80 -2.75
CA GLN A 141 -20.37 -19.08 -3.46
C GLN A 141 -20.83 -20.19 -2.51
N THR A 142 -20.27 -20.26 -1.32
CA THR A 142 -20.66 -21.26 -0.32
C THR A 142 -22.14 -21.10 0.09
N VAL A 143 -22.57 -19.86 0.33
CA VAL A 143 -23.98 -19.56 0.66
C VAL A 143 -24.91 -19.92 -0.50
N ALA A 144 -24.53 -19.62 -1.74
CA ALA A 144 -25.34 -19.96 -2.92
C ALA A 144 -25.51 -21.48 -3.09
N THR A 145 -24.41 -22.24 -2.95
CA THR A 145 -24.47 -23.73 -3.06
C THR A 145 -25.29 -24.37 -1.96
N LEU A 146 -25.23 -23.84 -0.74
CA LEU A 146 -26.08 -24.33 0.37
C LEU A 146 -27.57 -24.02 0.15
N ALA A 147 -27.88 -22.86 -0.42
CA ALA A 147 -29.23 -22.46 -0.74
C ALA A 147 -29.83 -23.34 -1.88
N GLU A 148 -29.04 -23.72 -2.88
CA GLU A 148 -29.45 -24.65 -3.94
C GLU A 148 -29.67 -26.05 -3.38
N ALA A 149 -28.77 -26.58 -2.57
CA ALA A 149 -28.92 -27.91 -1.93
C ALA A 149 -30.14 -27.99 -1.03
N SER A 150 -30.53 -26.89 -0.37
CA SER A 150 -31.75 -26.83 0.45
C SER A 150 -33.03 -26.83 -0.37
N LYS A 151 -33.02 -26.41 -1.64
CA LYS A 151 -34.17 -26.44 -2.55
C LYS A 151 -34.39 -27.80 -3.18
N ASP A 152 -33.31 -28.53 -3.43
CA ASP A 152 -33.40 -29.87 -4.06
C ASP A 152 -33.70 -30.98 -3.06
N GLY A 153 -33.60 -30.73 -1.76
CA GLY A 153 -33.86 -31.68 -0.68
C GLY A 153 -35.24 -31.59 -0.02
N GLY A 154 -36.14 -30.73 -0.48
CA GLY A 154 -37.50 -30.54 0.00
C GLY A 154 -38.53 -30.86 -1.08
#